data_b5379bbcca10d58112ec815e74e5412f
#
_entry.id   b5379bbcca10d58112ec815e74e5412f
#
_cell.length_a   1.000
_cell.length_b   1.000
_cell.length_c   1.000
_cell.angle_alpha   90.00
_cell.angle_beta   90.00
_cell.angle_gamma   90.00
#
_symmetry.space_group_name_H-M   'P 1'
#
loop_
_entity.id
_entity.type
_entity.pdbx_description
1 polymer ?
#
loop_
_entity_poly.entity_id
_entity_poly.type
_entity_poly.pdbx_seq_one_letter_code
_entity_poly.pdbx_strand_id
1 'polypeptide(L)'
;MAISFEEFVERANKARSVDELLQVFLETVGQHGYDKMIFCLLSDHKQIGLAAGVGHLRNYPADWMQYYFQQGFDKLDPVISYCYQKMGTFTWEEMSERLDLTRKQKLCLNLGIEAGLNNGICTPLWGPHRFAGIGLATTEKKDACDAKTDMITAYCNHFYIAFQRLHTAPDNSANPVPNIYLTPREKEILTKVAEGKSDHDIALILKLSPHGVDFHLRNIYKKLQTNSRIYAASKAIDLGLIRPLLHPYISV
;
A
#
# COMPACT_ATOMS: atom_id res chain seq x y z
N MET A 1 -21.54 -23.77 7.77
CA MET A 1 -20.30 -23.85 8.59
C MET A 1 -19.52 -22.58 8.42
N ALA A 2 -18.85 -22.12 9.48
CA ALA A 2 -18.00 -20.93 9.34
C ALA A 2 -16.75 -21.31 8.53
N ILE A 3 -16.35 -20.46 7.58
CA ILE A 3 -15.14 -20.65 6.77
C ILE A 3 -13.92 -20.44 7.68
N SER A 4 -13.08 -21.44 7.84
CA SER A 4 -11.82 -21.31 8.57
C SER A 4 -10.80 -20.48 7.78
N PHE A 5 -9.72 -20.04 8.46
CA PHE A 5 -8.64 -19.32 7.75
C PHE A 5 -7.98 -20.20 6.69
N GLU A 6 -7.77 -21.48 6.98
CA GLU A 6 -7.21 -22.45 6.04
C GLU A 6 -8.10 -22.63 4.81
N GLU A 7 -9.42 -22.78 5.02
CA GLU A 7 -10.38 -22.89 3.92
C GLU A 7 -10.41 -21.61 3.07
N PHE A 8 -10.36 -20.44 3.71
CA PHE A 8 -10.26 -19.16 2.99
C PHE A 8 -9.00 -19.11 2.12
N VAL A 9 -7.83 -19.45 2.69
CA VAL A 9 -6.55 -19.50 1.97
C VAL A 9 -6.63 -20.43 0.76
N GLU A 10 -7.20 -21.63 0.95
CA GLU A 10 -7.34 -22.60 -0.13
C GLU A 10 -8.24 -22.09 -1.25
N ARG A 11 -9.43 -21.55 -0.90
CA ARG A 11 -10.37 -20.98 -1.87
C ARG A 11 -9.81 -19.76 -2.59
N ALA A 12 -9.17 -18.84 -1.85
CA ALA A 12 -8.53 -17.66 -2.42
C ALA A 12 -7.40 -18.04 -3.39
N ASN A 13 -6.61 -19.07 -3.07
CA ASN A 13 -5.55 -19.56 -3.95
C ASN A 13 -6.08 -20.27 -5.20
N LYS A 14 -7.27 -20.86 -5.15
CA LYS A 14 -7.94 -21.49 -6.30
C LYS A 14 -8.68 -20.52 -7.20
N ALA A 15 -8.95 -19.30 -6.73
CA ALA A 15 -9.63 -18.27 -7.51
C ALA A 15 -8.89 -17.97 -8.81
N ARG A 16 -9.64 -17.93 -9.92
CA ARG A 16 -9.13 -17.71 -11.28
C ARG A 16 -9.42 -16.30 -11.80
N SER A 17 -10.28 -15.56 -11.11
CA SER A 17 -10.60 -14.18 -11.40
C SER A 17 -10.65 -13.35 -10.13
N VAL A 18 -10.57 -12.02 -10.32
CA VAL A 18 -10.71 -11.07 -9.22
C VAL A 18 -12.12 -11.12 -8.62
N ASP A 19 -13.13 -11.37 -9.44
CA ASP A 19 -14.52 -11.47 -8.98
C ASP A 19 -14.72 -12.71 -8.09
N GLU A 20 -14.17 -13.86 -8.47
CA GLU A 20 -14.17 -15.07 -7.62
C GLU A 20 -13.46 -14.81 -6.29
N LEU A 21 -12.29 -14.17 -6.32
CA LEU A 21 -11.54 -13.81 -5.12
C LEU A 21 -12.34 -12.86 -4.22
N LEU A 22 -12.96 -11.84 -4.81
CA LEU A 22 -13.80 -10.88 -4.10
C LEU A 22 -14.99 -11.57 -3.42
N GLN A 23 -15.66 -12.48 -4.11
CA GLN A 23 -16.78 -13.24 -3.56
C GLN A 23 -16.34 -14.08 -2.35
N VAL A 24 -15.25 -14.84 -2.48
CA VAL A 24 -14.68 -15.64 -1.37
C VAL A 24 -14.34 -14.76 -0.18
N PHE A 25 -13.77 -13.59 -0.43
CA PHE A 25 -13.42 -12.64 0.63
C PHE A 25 -14.65 -12.08 1.35
N LEU A 26 -15.65 -11.61 0.59
CA LEU A 26 -16.89 -11.07 1.16
C LEU A 26 -17.66 -12.12 1.97
N GLU A 27 -17.75 -13.37 1.48
CA GLU A 27 -18.33 -14.48 2.24
C GLU A 27 -17.59 -14.70 3.58
N THR A 28 -16.27 -14.59 3.56
CA THR A 28 -15.43 -14.80 4.75
C THR A 28 -15.57 -13.66 5.76
N VAL A 29 -15.45 -12.40 5.34
CA VAL A 29 -15.58 -11.25 6.25
C VAL A 29 -17.03 -11.04 6.71
N GLY A 30 -18.00 -11.50 5.92
CA GLY A 30 -19.42 -11.49 6.27
C GLY A 30 -19.73 -12.29 7.54
N GLN A 31 -19.00 -13.37 7.82
CA GLN A 31 -19.12 -14.14 9.06
C GLN A 31 -18.66 -13.35 10.30
N HIS A 32 -17.87 -12.32 10.09
CA HIS A 32 -17.43 -11.39 11.11
C HIS A 32 -18.27 -10.10 11.16
N GLY A 33 -19.40 -10.07 10.44
CA GLY A 33 -20.35 -8.96 10.45
C GLY A 33 -20.07 -7.85 9.44
N TYR A 34 -19.10 -8.01 8.54
CA TYR A 34 -18.76 -7.01 7.53
C TYR A 34 -19.38 -7.38 6.17
N ASP A 35 -20.33 -6.60 5.70
CA ASP A 35 -21.01 -6.79 4.41
C ASP A 35 -20.60 -5.75 3.35
N LYS A 36 -19.81 -4.76 3.72
CA LYS A 36 -19.30 -3.71 2.85
C LYS A 36 -17.77 -3.73 2.82
N MET A 37 -17.22 -3.57 1.61
CA MET A 37 -15.78 -3.55 1.37
C MET A 37 -15.41 -2.49 0.35
N ILE A 38 -14.27 -1.86 0.57
CA ILE A 38 -13.56 -1.05 -0.41
C ILE A 38 -12.08 -1.41 -0.40
N PHE A 39 -11.52 -1.66 -1.58
CA PHE A 39 -10.09 -1.91 -1.76
C PHE A 39 -9.46 -0.76 -2.53
N CYS A 40 -8.41 -0.20 -1.97
CA CYS A 40 -7.72 0.97 -2.49
C CYS A 40 -6.26 0.65 -2.74
N LEU A 41 -5.74 1.06 -3.90
CA LEU A 41 -4.30 1.10 -4.15
C LEU A 41 -3.80 2.50 -3.78
N LEU A 42 -3.04 2.61 -2.70
CA LEU A 42 -2.56 3.89 -2.14
C LEU A 42 -1.21 4.32 -2.74
N SER A 43 -0.62 3.47 -3.58
CA SER A 43 0.52 3.76 -4.44
C SER A 43 0.38 3.03 -5.77
N ASP A 44 1.14 3.44 -6.79
CA ASP A 44 1.15 2.76 -8.08
C ASP A 44 1.73 1.34 -7.96
N HIS A 45 1.00 0.38 -8.51
CA HIS A 45 1.39 -1.03 -8.56
C HIS A 45 1.91 -1.39 -9.96
N LYS A 46 3.01 -0.77 -10.36
CA LYS A 46 3.59 -0.87 -11.72
C LYS A 46 3.83 -2.31 -12.18
N GLN A 47 4.13 -3.22 -11.25
CA GLN A 47 4.39 -4.64 -11.56
C GLN A 47 3.15 -5.39 -12.06
N ILE A 48 1.97 -4.91 -11.72
CA ILE A 48 0.68 -5.46 -12.15
C ILE A 48 -0.10 -4.47 -13.05
N GLY A 49 0.54 -3.37 -13.47
CA GLY A 49 -0.04 -2.41 -14.39
C GLY A 49 -1.17 -1.56 -13.82
N LEU A 50 -1.31 -1.47 -12.49
CA LEU A 50 -2.38 -0.70 -11.85
C LEU A 50 -1.84 0.59 -11.22
N ALA A 51 -2.55 1.70 -11.47
CA ALA A 51 -2.29 2.99 -10.84
C ALA A 51 -2.93 3.08 -9.45
N ALA A 52 -2.42 3.99 -8.62
CA ALA A 52 -3.06 4.36 -7.36
C ALA A 52 -4.49 4.86 -7.59
N GLY A 53 -5.38 4.50 -6.68
CA GLY A 53 -6.79 4.90 -6.76
C GLY A 53 -7.63 4.33 -5.64
N VAL A 54 -8.73 5.02 -5.35
CA VAL A 54 -9.70 4.62 -4.33
C VAL A 54 -10.78 3.75 -4.98
N GLY A 55 -11.06 2.60 -4.37
CA GLY A 55 -12.17 1.73 -4.76
C GLY A 55 -11.94 0.94 -6.04
N HIS A 56 -10.76 0.38 -6.24
CA HIS A 56 -10.49 -0.58 -7.32
C HIS A 56 -11.47 -1.76 -7.31
N LEU A 57 -11.79 -2.26 -6.11
CA LEU A 57 -12.86 -3.21 -5.86
C LEU A 57 -13.73 -2.67 -4.73
N ARG A 58 -15.04 -2.74 -4.86
CA ARG A 58 -15.95 -2.23 -3.85
C ARG A 58 -17.36 -2.74 -4.03
N ASN A 59 -18.07 -2.84 -2.92
CA ASN A 59 -19.53 -2.99 -2.89
C ASN A 59 -20.20 -1.92 -1.99
N TYR A 60 -19.53 -0.79 -1.79
CA TYR A 60 -20.11 0.39 -1.16
C TYR A 60 -21.28 0.95 -2.00
N PRO A 61 -22.28 1.62 -1.39
CA PRO A 61 -23.40 2.18 -2.13
C PRO A 61 -22.93 3.10 -3.28
N ALA A 62 -23.48 2.90 -4.47
CA ALA A 62 -23.02 3.61 -5.68
C ALA A 62 -23.21 5.12 -5.56
N ASP A 63 -24.37 5.55 -5.03
CA ASP A 63 -24.71 6.97 -4.85
C ASP A 63 -23.74 7.65 -3.87
N TRP A 64 -23.37 6.93 -2.79
CA TRP A 64 -22.35 7.39 -1.86
C TRP A 64 -21.01 7.57 -2.55
N MET A 65 -20.56 6.59 -3.31
CA MET A 65 -19.26 6.67 -4.00
C MET A 65 -19.23 7.79 -5.05
N GLN A 66 -20.33 8.01 -5.76
CA GLN A 66 -20.44 9.14 -6.68
C GLN A 66 -20.30 10.47 -5.95
N TYR A 67 -21.04 10.65 -4.87
CA TYR A 67 -20.99 11.86 -4.04
C TYR A 67 -19.60 12.06 -3.41
N TYR A 68 -19.00 10.99 -2.89
CA TYR A 68 -17.68 10.98 -2.30
C TYR A 68 -16.61 11.58 -3.25
N PHE A 69 -16.59 11.13 -4.49
CA PHE A 69 -15.65 11.67 -5.49
C PHE A 69 -16.01 13.09 -5.93
N GLN A 70 -17.29 13.42 -6.09
CA GLN A 70 -17.72 14.77 -6.47
C GLN A 70 -17.33 15.82 -5.41
N GLN A 71 -17.36 15.46 -4.13
CA GLN A 71 -16.93 16.33 -3.03
C GLN A 71 -15.42 16.36 -2.81
N GLY A 72 -14.64 15.54 -3.54
CA GLY A 72 -13.20 15.41 -3.39
C GLY A 72 -12.79 14.80 -2.05
N PHE A 73 -13.63 13.95 -1.47
CA PHE A 73 -13.33 13.27 -0.21
C PHE A 73 -12.17 12.29 -0.34
N ASP A 74 -11.91 11.74 -1.53
CA ASP A 74 -10.75 10.91 -1.84
C ASP A 74 -9.40 11.56 -1.49
N LYS A 75 -9.35 12.90 -1.45
CA LYS A 75 -8.14 13.67 -1.14
C LYS A 75 -7.98 14.05 0.33
N LEU A 76 -9.04 13.89 1.13
CA LEU A 76 -9.05 14.35 2.51
C LEU A 76 -9.57 13.31 3.51
N ASP A 77 -9.96 12.13 3.04
CA ASP A 77 -10.46 11.04 3.87
C ASP A 77 -9.45 10.68 4.98
N PRO A 78 -9.84 10.82 6.27
CA PRO A 78 -8.93 10.55 7.36
C PRO A 78 -8.56 9.07 7.46
N VAL A 79 -9.40 8.15 6.98
CA VAL A 79 -9.10 6.71 6.96
C VAL A 79 -7.90 6.43 6.06
N ILE A 80 -7.88 7.05 4.85
CA ILE A 80 -6.75 6.91 3.92
C ILE A 80 -5.48 7.50 4.54
N SER A 81 -5.55 8.71 5.10
CA SER A 81 -4.38 9.36 5.69
C SER A 81 -3.85 8.62 6.92
N TYR A 82 -4.73 7.99 7.70
CA TYR A 82 -4.33 7.20 8.87
C TYR A 82 -3.68 5.87 8.49
N CYS A 83 -4.05 5.29 7.33
CA CYS A 83 -3.37 4.11 6.78
C CYS A 83 -1.85 4.30 6.66
N TYR A 84 -1.37 5.51 6.35
CA TYR A 84 0.07 5.80 6.25
C TYR A 84 0.79 5.85 7.60
N GLN A 85 0.05 5.88 8.70
CA GLN A 85 0.61 6.05 10.07
C GLN A 85 0.47 4.77 10.90
N LYS A 86 -0.39 3.84 10.48
CA LYS A 86 -0.77 2.67 11.26
C LYS A 86 -0.27 1.38 10.62
N MET A 87 0.21 0.47 11.44
CA MET A 87 0.44 -0.92 11.05
C MET A 87 -0.65 -1.80 11.68
N GLY A 88 -1.21 -2.69 10.88
CA GLY A 88 -2.33 -3.54 11.31
C GLY A 88 -3.69 -2.84 11.21
N THR A 89 -4.74 -3.63 11.41
CA THR A 89 -6.13 -3.15 11.33
C THR A 89 -6.45 -2.16 12.44
N PHE A 90 -7.20 -1.13 12.11
CA PHE A 90 -7.71 -0.13 13.04
C PHE A 90 -9.20 0.12 12.81
N THR A 91 -9.91 0.58 13.84
CA THR A 91 -11.30 1.01 13.73
C THR A 91 -11.39 2.49 13.38
N TRP A 92 -12.50 2.91 12.75
CA TRP A 92 -12.76 4.34 12.51
C TRP A 92 -12.92 5.12 13.82
N GLU A 93 -13.38 4.46 14.88
CA GLU A 93 -13.46 5.03 16.22
C GLU A 93 -12.06 5.31 16.79
N GLU A 94 -11.17 4.29 16.82
CA GLU A 94 -9.78 4.46 17.23
C GLU A 94 -9.08 5.60 16.47
N MET A 95 -9.27 5.67 15.16
CA MET A 95 -8.72 6.76 14.34
C MET A 95 -9.29 8.12 14.77
N SER A 96 -10.62 8.21 14.98
CA SER A 96 -11.29 9.45 15.31
C SER A 96 -10.91 9.99 16.70
N GLU A 97 -10.57 9.11 17.64
CA GLU A 97 -10.05 9.47 18.97
C GLU A 97 -8.61 9.99 18.91
N ARG A 98 -7.82 9.49 17.97
CA ARG A 98 -6.39 9.81 17.87
C ARG A 98 -6.08 11.02 16.99
N LEU A 99 -6.97 11.38 16.06
CA LEU A 99 -6.76 12.46 15.12
C LEU A 99 -7.63 13.67 15.46
N ASP A 100 -7.05 14.85 15.38
CA ASP A 100 -7.83 16.10 15.38
C ASP A 100 -8.44 16.32 13.98
N LEU A 101 -9.63 15.78 13.79
CA LEU A 101 -10.32 15.79 12.51
C LEU A 101 -10.90 17.17 12.18
N THR A 102 -10.62 17.64 10.98
CA THR A 102 -11.24 18.86 10.44
C THR A 102 -12.76 18.70 10.26
N ARG A 103 -13.48 19.82 10.13
CA ARG A 103 -14.95 19.80 9.89
C ARG A 103 -15.32 18.99 8.62
N LYS A 104 -14.52 19.09 7.55
CA LYS A 104 -14.76 18.33 6.31
C LYS A 104 -14.52 16.84 6.48
N GLN A 105 -13.54 16.44 7.24
CA GLN A 105 -13.25 15.03 7.54
C GLN A 105 -14.37 14.42 8.41
N LYS A 106 -14.82 15.13 9.43
CA LYS A 106 -15.98 14.72 10.25
C LYS A 106 -17.25 14.59 9.39
N LEU A 107 -17.45 15.54 8.46
CA LEU A 107 -18.58 15.48 7.52
C LEU A 107 -18.49 14.23 6.62
N CYS A 108 -17.31 13.91 6.08
CA CYS A 108 -17.10 12.72 5.27
C CYS A 108 -17.49 11.43 6.02
N LEU A 109 -17.02 11.27 7.27
CA LEU A 109 -17.36 10.10 8.10
C LEU A 109 -18.87 10.04 8.42
N ASN A 110 -19.48 11.16 8.82
CA ASN A 110 -20.90 11.20 9.16
C ASN A 110 -21.80 10.84 7.96
N LEU A 111 -21.49 11.40 6.78
CA LEU A 111 -22.23 11.07 5.56
C LEU A 111 -22.02 9.61 5.12
N GLY A 112 -20.85 9.04 5.40
CA GLY A 112 -20.60 7.60 5.23
C GLY A 112 -21.53 6.76 6.11
N ILE A 113 -21.70 7.16 7.38
CA ILE A 113 -22.66 6.50 8.30
C ILE A 113 -24.11 6.63 7.80
N GLU A 114 -24.51 7.82 7.33
CA GLU A 114 -25.83 8.05 6.75
C GLU A 114 -26.06 7.19 5.50
N ALA A 115 -25.01 6.94 4.73
CA ALA A 115 -25.04 6.03 3.57
C ALA A 115 -25.02 4.53 3.96
N GLY A 116 -25.04 4.21 5.25
CA GLY A 116 -25.10 2.83 5.77
C GLY A 116 -23.74 2.18 6.00
N LEU A 117 -22.66 2.96 6.09
CA LEU A 117 -21.33 2.45 6.41
C LEU A 117 -21.05 2.62 7.91
N ASN A 118 -21.44 1.64 8.73
CA ASN A 118 -21.27 1.67 10.18
C ASN A 118 -20.08 0.82 10.61
N ASN A 119 -19.57 1.04 11.81
CA ASN A 119 -18.53 0.24 12.48
C ASN A 119 -17.35 -0.10 11.57
N GLY A 120 -16.89 0.90 10.84
CA GLY A 120 -15.83 0.71 9.86
C GLY A 120 -14.48 0.38 10.48
N ILE A 121 -13.77 -0.51 9.80
CA ILE A 121 -12.37 -0.82 10.06
C ILE A 121 -11.56 -0.67 8.79
N CYS A 122 -10.26 -0.48 8.93
CA CYS A 122 -9.36 -0.47 7.79
C CYS A 122 -8.08 -1.23 8.09
N THR A 123 -7.64 -2.03 7.14
CA THR A 123 -6.38 -2.77 7.18
C THR A 123 -5.41 -2.16 6.16
N PRO A 124 -4.35 -1.46 6.62
CA PRO A 124 -3.23 -1.08 5.75
C PRO A 124 -2.47 -2.32 5.27
N LEU A 125 -2.12 -2.34 4.00
CA LEU A 125 -1.45 -3.45 3.34
C LEU A 125 -0.10 -2.98 2.80
N TRP A 126 0.94 -3.30 3.54
CA TRP A 126 2.31 -2.90 3.23
C TRP A 126 3.03 -3.96 2.42
N GLY A 127 3.71 -3.54 1.37
CA GLY A 127 4.60 -4.39 0.59
C GLY A 127 5.82 -3.62 0.10
N PRO A 128 6.84 -4.28 -0.42
CA PRO A 128 7.99 -3.60 -1.02
C PRO A 128 7.52 -2.68 -2.15
N HIS A 129 7.66 -1.36 -1.96
CA HIS A 129 7.27 -0.31 -2.92
C HIS A 129 5.79 -0.31 -3.32
N ARG A 130 4.91 -0.85 -2.48
CA ARG A 130 3.49 -0.93 -2.72
C ARG A 130 2.74 -0.68 -1.43
N PHE A 131 1.70 0.10 -1.53
CA PHE A 131 0.85 0.39 -0.41
C PHE A 131 -0.61 0.35 -0.87
N ALA A 132 -1.42 -0.41 -0.16
CA ALA A 132 -2.83 -0.57 -0.39
C ALA A 132 -3.59 -0.51 0.93
N GLY A 133 -4.91 -0.50 0.88
CA GLY A 133 -5.75 -0.59 2.06
C GLY A 133 -7.07 -1.27 1.74
N ILE A 134 -7.59 -2.02 2.69
CA ILE A 134 -8.93 -2.58 2.65
C ILE A 134 -9.75 -1.95 3.77
N GLY A 135 -10.79 -1.21 3.41
CA GLY A 135 -11.83 -0.76 4.32
C GLY A 135 -12.98 -1.74 4.33
N LEU A 136 -13.43 -2.11 5.51
CA LEU A 136 -14.63 -2.91 5.75
C LEU A 136 -15.61 -2.11 6.60
N ALA A 137 -16.90 -2.27 6.33
CA ALA A 137 -17.96 -1.66 7.12
C ALA A 137 -19.16 -2.60 7.16
N THR A 138 -20.11 -2.31 8.03
CA THR A 138 -21.37 -3.05 8.15
C THR A 138 -22.55 -2.11 7.97
N THR A 139 -23.62 -2.62 7.36
CA THR A 139 -24.92 -1.91 7.33
C THR A 139 -25.67 -2.00 8.66
N GLU A 140 -25.30 -2.94 9.53
CA GLU A 140 -25.92 -3.10 10.84
C GLU A 140 -25.38 -2.07 11.85
N LYS A 141 -26.33 -1.42 12.56
CA LYS A 141 -26.02 -0.52 13.69
C LYS A 141 -25.85 -1.34 14.99
N LYS A 142 -24.98 -2.33 15.01
CA LYS A 142 -24.65 -3.05 16.25
C LYS A 142 -23.43 -2.40 16.92
N ASP A 143 -23.43 -2.44 18.26
CA ASP A 143 -22.23 -2.11 19.02
C ASP A 143 -21.05 -2.93 18.51
N ALA A 144 -19.85 -2.34 18.59
CA ALA A 144 -18.61 -2.79 17.97
C ALA A 144 -18.55 -4.31 17.78
N CYS A 145 -18.42 -4.72 16.54
CA CYS A 145 -18.14 -6.11 16.24
C CYS A 145 -16.88 -6.51 17.02
N ASP A 146 -16.98 -7.53 17.89
CA ASP A 146 -15.84 -8.19 18.55
C ASP A 146 -14.92 -8.85 17.51
N ALA A 147 -14.71 -8.15 16.40
CA ALA A 147 -13.87 -8.61 15.33
C ALA A 147 -12.46 -8.73 15.90
N LYS A 148 -12.00 -9.95 15.97
CA LYS A 148 -10.58 -10.25 16.19
C LYS A 148 -9.79 -9.57 15.07
N THR A 149 -9.40 -8.32 15.30
CA THR A 149 -8.71 -7.46 14.30
C THR A 149 -7.51 -8.16 13.68
N ASP A 150 -6.83 -9.02 14.46
CA ASP A 150 -5.72 -9.84 13.98
C ASP A 150 -6.14 -10.83 12.88
N MET A 151 -7.31 -11.48 13.05
CA MET A 151 -7.83 -12.40 12.05
C MET A 151 -8.24 -11.66 10.78
N ILE A 152 -8.90 -10.51 10.91
CA ILE A 152 -9.25 -9.66 9.75
C ILE A 152 -7.96 -9.19 9.04
N THR A 153 -6.94 -8.81 9.80
CA THR A 153 -5.62 -8.48 9.24
C THR A 153 -5.06 -9.63 8.40
N ALA A 154 -5.14 -10.86 8.89
CA ALA A 154 -4.66 -12.04 8.17
C ALA A 154 -5.45 -12.28 6.88
N TYR A 155 -6.80 -12.19 6.91
CA TYR A 155 -7.64 -12.31 5.73
C TYR A 155 -7.31 -11.22 4.68
N CYS A 156 -7.19 -9.96 5.09
CA CYS A 156 -6.87 -8.85 4.20
C CYS A 156 -5.49 -9.00 3.54
N ASN A 157 -4.48 -9.42 4.32
CA ASN A 157 -3.14 -9.67 3.77
C ASN A 157 -3.15 -10.80 2.74
N HIS A 158 -3.83 -11.92 3.03
CA HIS A 158 -3.90 -13.02 2.09
C HIS A 158 -4.71 -12.69 0.83
N PHE A 159 -5.83 -11.96 0.99
CA PHE A 159 -6.57 -11.41 -0.15
C PHE A 159 -5.65 -10.59 -1.07
N TYR A 160 -4.84 -9.71 -0.50
CA TYR A 160 -3.93 -8.86 -1.27
C TYR A 160 -2.86 -9.67 -2.01
N ILE A 161 -2.31 -10.72 -1.38
CA ILE A 161 -1.36 -11.64 -2.03
C ILE A 161 -2.04 -12.34 -3.22
N ALA A 162 -3.25 -12.88 -3.03
CA ALA A 162 -4.01 -13.55 -4.08
C ALA A 162 -4.41 -12.58 -5.21
N PHE A 163 -4.80 -11.35 -4.88
CA PHE A 163 -5.09 -10.28 -5.84
C PHE A 163 -3.86 -9.99 -6.72
N GLN A 164 -2.68 -9.83 -6.13
CA GLN A 164 -1.45 -9.61 -6.90
C GLN A 164 -1.14 -10.78 -7.82
N ARG A 165 -1.30 -12.03 -7.34
CA ARG A 165 -1.10 -13.24 -8.14
C ARG A 165 -1.98 -13.26 -9.39
N LEU A 166 -3.26 -12.88 -9.27
CA LEU A 166 -4.20 -12.85 -10.39
C LEU A 166 -3.85 -11.80 -11.46
N HIS A 167 -3.13 -10.75 -11.09
CA HIS A 167 -2.64 -9.72 -12.01
C HIS A 167 -1.23 -9.99 -12.53
N THR A 168 -0.52 -10.94 -11.92
CA THR A 168 0.80 -11.37 -12.41
C THR A 168 0.57 -12.52 -13.39
N ALA A 169 0.31 -12.20 -14.67
CA ALA A 169 0.14 -13.21 -15.70
C ALA A 169 1.39 -14.10 -15.78
N PRO A 170 1.21 -15.41 -16.08
CA PRO A 170 2.35 -16.28 -16.39
C PRO A 170 3.03 -15.91 -17.71
N ASP A 171 2.46 -14.99 -18.46
CA ASP A 171 2.96 -14.56 -19.76
C ASP A 171 3.75 -13.25 -19.62
N ASN A 172 5.00 -13.26 -20.07
CA ASN A 172 6.03 -12.21 -19.99
C ASN A 172 5.68 -10.89 -20.71
N SER A 173 4.42 -10.57 -20.95
CA SER A 173 3.96 -9.40 -21.69
C SER A 173 3.52 -8.20 -20.84
N ALA A 174 3.36 -8.34 -19.52
CA ALA A 174 3.14 -7.18 -18.66
C ALA A 174 4.50 -6.53 -18.40
N ASN A 175 4.72 -5.34 -18.94
CA ASN A 175 5.87 -4.46 -18.80
C ASN A 175 6.93 -5.00 -17.82
N PRO A 176 8.00 -5.63 -18.33
CA PRO A 176 9.01 -6.14 -17.42
C PRO A 176 9.48 -4.94 -16.61
N VAL A 177 9.41 -5.05 -15.28
CA VAL A 177 10.16 -4.11 -14.43
C VAL A 177 11.52 -4.02 -15.11
N PRO A 178 11.94 -2.84 -15.58
CA PRO A 178 13.17 -2.74 -16.35
C PRO A 178 14.23 -3.48 -15.54
N ASN A 179 14.85 -4.51 -16.12
CA ASN A 179 15.88 -5.29 -15.45
C ASN A 179 17.11 -4.40 -15.30
N ILE A 180 16.98 -3.38 -14.43
CA ILE A 180 17.99 -2.39 -14.16
C ILE A 180 19.01 -3.05 -13.23
N TYR A 181 20.09 -3.51 -13.82
CA TYR A 181 21.19 -4.06 -13.06
C TYR A 181 22.16 -2.95 -12.64
N LEU A 182 22.21 -2.68 -11.33
CA LEU A 182 23.26 -1.88 -10.72
C LEU A 182 24.34 -2.83 -10.17
N THR A 183 25.59 -2.56 -10.50
CA THR A 183 26.73 -3.28 -9.92
C THR A 183 26.79 -3.07 -8.39
N PRO A 184 27.44 -3.95 -7.62
CA PRO A 184 27.61 -3.75 -6.18
C PRO A 184 28.15 -2.35 -5.85
N ARG A 185 29.12 -1.87 -6.62
CA ARG A 185 29.72 -0.54 -6.41
C ARG A 185 28.75 0.62 -6.70
N GLU A 186 27.95 0.49 -7.74
CA GLU A 186 26.90 1.48 -8.04
C GLU A 186 25.84 1.52 -6.94
N LYS A 187 25.47 0.36 -6.38
CA LYS A 187 24.53 0.29 -5.24
C LYS A 187 25.10 0.97 -3.99
N GLU A 188 26.37 0.73 -3.65
CA GLU A 188 27.05 1.38 -2.53
C GLU A 188 27.05 2.91 -2.69
N ILE A 189 27.46 3.41 -3.85
CA ILE A 189 27.50 4.85 -4.14
C ILE A 189 26.09 5.45 -4.04
N LEU A 190 25.11 4.83 -4.68
CA LEU A 190 23.74 5.34 -4.71
C LEU A 190 23.06 5.28 -3.33
N THR A 191 23.42 4.30 -2.49
CA THR A 191 23.01 4.24 -1.09
C THR A 191 23.55 5.45 -0.32
N LYS A 192 24.82 5.81 -0.51
CA LYS A 192 25.40 7.00 0.13
C LYS A 192 24.78 8.31 -0.39
N VAL A 193 24.42 8.34 -1.66
CA VAL A 193 23.62 9.47 -2.22
C VAL A 193 22.28 9.60 -1.50
N ALA A 194 21.57 8.48 -1.30
CA ALA A 194 20.29 8.46 -0.60
C ALA A 194 20.43 8.85 0.89
N GLU A 195 21.58 8.60 1.49
CA GLU A 195 21.94 9.05 2.85
C GLU A 195 22.37 10.54 2.91
N GLY A 196 22.27 11.28 1.79
CA GLY A 196 22.58 12.70 1.72
C GLY A 196 24.08 13.04 1.62
N LYS A 197 24.97 12.07 1.38
CA LYS A 197 26.42 12.32 1.31
C LYS A 197 26.79 13.06 0.02
N SER A 198 27.76 13.98 0.10
CA SER A 198 28.34 14.63 -1.08
C SER A 198 29.25 13.67 -1.84
N ASP A 199 29.62 14.00 -3.09
CA ASP A 199 30.55 13.19 -3.90
C ASP A 199 31.93 13.11 -3.23
N HIS A 200 32.34 14.17 -2.55
CA HIS A 200 33.56 14.20 -1.78
C HIS A 200 33.52 13.22 -0.58
N ASP A 201 32.42 13.25 0.18
CA ASP A 201 32.23 12.32 1.31
C ASP A 201 32.19 10.87 0.83
N ILE A 202 31.47 10.62 -0.29
CA ILE A 202 31.39 9.29 -0.91
C ILE A 202 32.78 8.80 -1.33
N ALA A 203 33.59 9.68 -1.92
CA ALA A 203 34.95 9.37 -2.31
C ALA A 203 35.80 8.95 -1.10
N LEU A 204 35.71 9.68 0.00
CA LEU A 204 36.39 9.36 1.25
C LEU A 204 35.90 8.03 1.86
N ILE A 205 34.58 7.87 2.02
CA ILE A 205 33.98 6.68 2.65
C ILE A 205 34.30 5.41 1.87
N LEU A 206 34.22 5.49 0.54
CA LEU A 206 34.38 4.34 -0.33
C LEU A 206 35.82 4.16 -0.86
N LYS A 207 36.75 5.00 -0.42
CA LYS A 207 38.15 5.01 -0.88
C LYS A 207 38.29 5.08 -2.40
N LEU A 208 37.56 6.03 -3.00
CA LEU A 208 37.59 6.36 -4.42
C LEU A 208 38.17 7.73 -4.65
N SER A 209 38.56 8.03 -5.89
CA SER A 209 38.76 9.41 -6.30
C SER A 209 37.42 10.10 -6.56
N PRO A 210 37.32 11.44 -6.42
CA PRO A 210 36.10 12.18 -6.81
C PRO A 210 35.67 11.90 -8.26
N HIS A 211 36.65 11.74 -9.15
CA HIS A 211 36.39 11.39 -10.55
C HIS A 211 35.79 9.98 -10.72
N GLY A 212 36.21 9.04 -9.86
CA GLY A 212 35.66 7.69 -9.81
C GLY A 212 34.18 7.68 -9.35
N VAL A 213 33.83 8.53 -8.39
CA VAL A 213 32.43 8.68 -7.95
C VAL A 213 31.57 9.26 -9.09
N ASP A 214 32.04 10.33 -9.75
CA ASP A 214 31.34 10.93 -10.89
C ASP A 214 31.14 9.92 -12.04
N PHE A 215 32.16 9.13 -12.37
CA PHE A 215 32.05 8.08 -13.38
C PHE A 215 30.94 7.07 -13.05
N HIS A 216 30.86 6.59 -11.82
CA HIS A 216 29.82 5.66 -11.39
C HIS A 216 28.44 6.33 -11.40
N LEU A 217 28.32 7.58 -10.95
CA LEU A 217 27.07 8.33 -10.97
C LEU A 217 26.52 8.51 -12.38
N ARG A 218 27.36 8.83 -13.35
CA ARG A 218 26.94 8.90 -14.76
C ARG A 218 26.40 7.57 -15.28
N ASN A 219 27.04 6.46 -14.93
CA ASN A 219 26.57 5.13 -15.30
C ASN A 219 25.23 4.79 -14.63
N ILE A 220 25.07 5.13 -13.35
CA ILE A 220 23.82 4.99 -12.62
C ILE A 220 22.70 5.81 -13.30
N TYR A 221 22.97 7.07 -13.63
CA TYR A 221 22.00 7.94 -14.29
C TYR A 221 21.56 7.40 -15.65
N LYS A 222 22.51 6.88 -16.43
CA LYS A 222 22.19 6.23 -17.72
C LYS A 222 21.31 5.00 -17.51
N LYS A 223 21.64 4.13 -16.56
CA LYS A 223 20.86 2.92 -16.26
C LYS A 223 19.47 3.22 -15.72
N LEU A 224 19.35 4.24 -14.87
CA LEU A 224 18.10 4.69 -14.30
C LEU A 224 17.32 5.66 -15.20
N GLN A 225 17.87 6.02 -16.37
CA GLN A 225 17.26 6.97 -17.31
C GLN A 225 16.87 8.30 -16.64
N THR A 226 17.80 8.92 -15.93
CA THR A 226 17.62 10.21 -15.26
C THR A 226 18.91 11.01 -15.29
N ASN A 227 18.79 12.31 -15.11
CA ASN A 227 19.91 13.23 -14.91
C ASN A 227 19.87 13.89 -13.52
N SER A 228 18.92 13.54 -12.69
CA SER A 228 18.74 14.08 -11.34
C SER A 228 19.28 13.11 -10.29
N ARG A 229 20.19 13.59 -9.46
CA ARG A 229 20.77 12.88 -8.32
C ARG A 229 19.70 12.38 -7.33
N ILE A 230 18.78 13.29 -6.99
CA ILE A 230 17.70 13.00 -6.05
C ILE A 230 16.74 11.98 -6.66
N TYR A 231 16.37 12.17 -7.91
CA TYR A 231 15.45 11.26 -8.60
C TYR A 231 16.07 9.87 -8.80
N ALA A 232 17.38 9.78 -9.06
CA ALA A 232 18.09 8.50 -9.15
C ALA A 232 17.99 7.71 -7.83
N ALA A 233 18.24 8.37 -6.69
CA ALA A 233 18.14 7.75 -5.38
C ALA A 233 16.70 7.30 -5.07
N SER A 234 15.72 8.20 -5.27
CA SER A 234 14.31 7.89 -5.06
C SER A 234 13.84 6.72 -5.94
N LYS A 235 14.17 6.74 -7.23
CA LYS A 235 13.82 5.67 -8.18
C LYS A 235 14.46 4.33 -7.81
N ALA A 236 15.69 4.34 -7.33
CA ALA A 236 16.38 3.11 -6.92
C ALA A 236 15.81 2.53 -5.63
N ILE A 237 15.35 3.36 -4.70
CA ILE A 237 14.61 2.94 -3.51
C ILE A 237 13.26 2.35 -3.93
N ASP A 238 12.51 3.06 -4.76
CA ASP A 238 11.21 2.64 -5.30
C ASP A 238 11.27 1.31 -6.07
N LEU A 239 12.36 1.05 -6.76
CA LEU A 239 12.62 -0.21 -7.47
C LEU A 239 13.26 -1.30 -6.59
N GLY A 240 13.54 -1.03 -5.31
CA GLY A 240 14.18 -1.98 -4.40
C GLY A 240 15.63 -2.30 -4.74
N LEU A 241 16.28 -1.49 -5.55
CA LEU A 241 17.68 -1.68 -5.96
C LEU A 241 18.65 -1.34 -4.83
N ILE A 242 18.28 -0.40 -3.96
CA ILE A 242 19.02 0.01 -2.76
C ILE A 242 18.09 0.12 -1.56
N ARG A 243 18.67 -0.02 -0.36
CA ARG A 243 17.98 0.18 0.94
C ARG A 243 18.89 1.03 1.82
N PRO A 244 18.76 2.36 1.78
CA PRO A 244 19.56 3.22 2.64
C PRO A 244 19.15 3.04 4.09
N LEU A 245 20.14 2.99 4.99
CA LEU A 245 19.93 3.06 6.43
C LEU A 245 19.73 4.53 6.79
N LEU A 246 18.48 5.00 6.85
CA LEU A 246 18.14 6.40 7.11
C LEU A 246 18.33 6.80 8.58
N HIS A 247 18.59 5.86 9.50
CA HIS A 247 18.91 6.15 10.90
C HIS A 247 20.12 5.35 11.36
N PRO A 248 21.11 6.00 12.00
CA PRO A 248 21.97 5.31 12.92
C PRO A 248 21.07 4.77 14.04
N TYR A 249 21.21 3.50 14.34
CA TYR A 249 20.51 2.87 15.44
C TYR A 249 20.57 3.75 16.68
N ILE A 250 19.45 3.91 17.37
CA ILE A 250 19.43 4.41 18.73
C ILE A 250 20.31 3.45 19.51
N SER A 251 21.50 3.91 19.87
CA SER A 251 22.32 3.22 20.85
C SER A 251 21.53 3.27 22.16
N VAL A 252 21.03 2.13 22.59
CA VAL A 252 20.46 1.93 23.92
C VAL A 252 21.60 1.94 24.93
#